data_6926af84b8b996a71f7ab8bbf720cf29
#
_entry.id   6926af84b8b996a71f7ab8bbf720cf29
#
_cell.length_a   1.000
_cell.length_b   1.000
_cell.length_c   1.000
_cell.angle_alpha   90.00
_cell.angle_beta   90.00
_cell.angle_gamma   90.00
#
_symmetry.space_group_name_H-M   'P 1'
#
loop_
_entity.id
_entity.type
_entity.pdbx_description
1 polymer ?
#
loop_
_entity_poly.entity_id
_entity_poly.type
_entity_poly.pdbx_seq_one_letter_code
_entity_poly.pdbx_strand_id
1 'polypeptide(L)'
;LFNACRANSGPSGSATNENTRNEGPKPGEEETVEVTAIEDLMREHGILRRALLVYQESAVRLRQDAASVPPDVLEKAANLFRVFGEDYHERKLEEVFIFPTVKKSPGIAAGYVDVLFEQHTRGREITDYVLSITTADRIASNSIEPLAKTLESFVRMYEHHAAI
;
A
#
# COMPACT_ATOMS: atom_id res chain seq x y z
N LEU A 1 57.11 16.59 45.93
CA LEU A 1 57.16 16.35 47.37
C LEU A 1 56.10 15.31 47.74
N PHE A 2 56.60 14.10 47.96
CA PHE A 2 56.29 13.16 49.06
C PHE A 2 54.85 12.71 49.22
N ASN A 3 54.50 11.50 49.16
CA ASN A 3 54.75 10.19 49.79
C ASN A 3 53.35 9.67 50.21
N ALA A 4 52.99 8.49 50.34
CA ALA A 4 53.50 7.16 50.37
C ALA A 4 52.31 6.20 50.56
N CYS A 5 52.47 5.02 50.02
CA CYS A 5 51.94 3.72 50.40
C CYS A 5 51.03 3.61 51.64
N ARG A 6 49.93 2.82 51.50
CA ARG A 6 49.78 1.62 52.33
C ARG A 6 48.76 0.62 51.76
N ALA A 7 49.22 -0.57 51.58
CA ALA A 7 48.42 -1.78 51.35
C ALA A 7 47.61 -2.13 52.60
N ASN A 8 46.39 -2.69 52.38
CA ASN A 8 45.88 -3.69 53.32
C ASN A 8 45.00 -4.70 52.62
N SER A 9 45.24 -5.91 52.96
CA SER A 9 44.76 -7.22 52.57
C SER A 9 43.25 -7.43 52.76
N GLY A 10 42.70 -8.35 51.92
CA GLY A 10 41.36 -8.78 51.72
C GLY A 10 40.57 -9.32 52.93
N PRO A 11 39.37 -9.85 52.70
CA PRO A 11 39.28 -11.26 52.32
C PRO A 11 38.14 -11.59 51.31
N SER A 12 38.35 -12.70 50.63
CA SER A 12 37.45 -13.69 50.05
C SER A 12 35.98 -13.55 50.41
N GLY A 13 35.13 -13.44 49.40
CA GLY A 13 33.66 -13.56 49.48
C GLY A 13 33.09 -14.08 48.17
N SER A 14 32.89 -15.40 48.13
CA SER A 14 31.90 -16.19 47.42
C SER A 14 31.29 -15.67 46.14
N ALA A 15 31.66 -16.26 45.05
CA ALA A 15 30.94 -16.22 43.76
C ALA A 15 29.56 -16.90 43.91
N THR A 16 28.50 -16.11 43.89
CA THR A 16 27.16 -16.64 43.64
C THR A 16 26.97 -16.64 42.11
N ASN A 17 26.98 -17.83 41.56
CA ASN A 17 26.66 -18.16 40.19
C ASN A 17 25.15 -17.96 40.02
N GLU A 18 24.67 -16.81 39.58
CA GLU A 18 23.30 -16.63 39.13
C GLU A 18 23.15 -17.28 37.76
N ASN A 19 22.66 -18.50 37.82
CA ASN A 19 22.21 -19.30 36.69
C ASN A 19 20.96 -18.59 36.10
N THR A 20 21.12 -17.65 35.19
CA THR A 20 20.04 -17.12 34.34
C THR A 20 19.59 -18.27 33.44
N ARG A 21 18.58 -19.03 33.92
CA ARG A 21 17.81 -19.92 33.08
C ARG A 21 17.18 -19.07 32.00
N ASN A 22 17.65 -19.28 30.79
CA ASN A 22 17.01 -18.82 29.58
C ASN A 22 15.68 -19.58 29.44
N GLU A 23 14.59 -19.08 30.01
CA GLU A 23 13.26 -19.63 29.80
C GLU A 23 12.92 -19.33 28.34
N GLY A 24 12.93 -20.35 27.51
CA GLY A 24 12.43 -20.28 26.13
C GLY A 24 10.94 -19.86 26.09
N PRO A 25 10.45 -19.41 24.96
CA PRO A 25 9.08 -18.93 24.84
C PRO A 25 8.08 -20.01 25.29
N LYS A 26 7.10 -19.58 26.09
CA LYS A 26 6.03 -20.46 26.57
C LYS A 26 5.20 -20.96 25.39
N PRO A 27 4.80 -22.25 25.35
CA PRO A 27 3.93 -22.76 24.30
C PRO A 27 2.56 -22.07 24.38
N GLY A 28 2.25 -21.23 23.38
CA GLY A 28 0.97 -20.53 23.27
C GLY A 28 1.04 -19.01 23.10
N GLU A 29 2.21 -18.38 23.19
CA GLU A 29 2.37 -17.00 22.71
C GLU A 29 2.60 -17.06 21.20
N GLU A 30 1.54 -16.79 20.42
CA GLU A 30 1.69 -16.42 19.01
C GLU A 30 2.56 -15.15 19.00
N GLU A 31 3.78 -15.24 18.48
CA GLU A 31 4.56 -14.07 18.11
C GLU A 31 3.71 -13.26 17.14
N THR A 32 3.06 -12.23 17.64
CA THR A 32 2.45 -11.23 16.77
C THR A 32 3.59 -10.53 16.04
N VAL A 33 3.85 -10.96 14.80
CA VAL A 33 4.79 -10.28 13.92
C VAL A 33 4.25 -8.87 13.74
N GLU A 34 4.89 -7.89 14.39
CA GLU A 34 4.54 -6.48 14.27
C GLU A 34 4.86 -6.05 12.84
N VAL A 35 3.80 -5.87 12.04
CA VAL A 35 3.92 -5.42 10.64
C VAL A 35 4.23 -3.93 10.67
N THR A 36 5.30 -3.53 10.01
CA THR A 36 5.63 -2.11 9.91
C THR A 36 4.62 -1.39 9.01
N ALA A 37 4.42 -0.09 9.21
CA ALA A 37 3.53 0.74 8.38
C ALA A 37 3.91 0.68 6.89
N ILE A 38 5.20 0.56 6.57
CA ILE A 38 5.68 0.43 5.19
C ILE A 38 5.31 -0.93 4.60
N GLU A 39 5.45 -2.02 5.38
CA GLU A 39 5.05 -3.35 4.92
C GLU A 39 3.54 -3.42 4.67
N ASP A 40 2.74 -2.79 5.52
CA ASP A 40 1.29 -2.73 5.35
C ASP A 40 0.91 -1.95 4.10
N LEU A 41 1.50 -0.78 3.88
CA LEU A 41 1.34 0.02 2.66
C LEU A 41 1.68 -0.80 1.40
N MET A 42 2.78 -1.56 1.42
CA MET A 42 3.18 -2.40 0.29
C MET A 42 2.23 -3.58 0.06
N ARG A 43 1.60 -4.11 1.12
CA ARG A 43 0.54 -5.13 1.00
C ARG A 43 -0.71 -4.55 0.35
N GLU A 44 -1.09 -3.33 0.69
CA GLU A 44 -2.20 -2.60 0.08
C GLU A 44 -1.96 -2.36 -1.41
N HIS A 45 -0.77 -1.91 -1.80
CA HIS A 45 -0.36 -1.85 -3.21
C HIS A 45 -0.48 -3.22 -3.91
N GLY A 46 -0.15 -4.31 -3.22
CA GLY A 46 -0.31 -5.67 -3.74
C GLY A 46 -1.76 -6.03 -4.07
N ILE A 47 -2.72 -5.57 -3.25
CA ILE A 47 -4.16 -5.76 -3.48
C ILE A 47 -4.60 -4.94 -4.69
N LEU A 48 -4.23 -3.65 -4.75
CA LEU A 48 -4.58 -2.77 -5.86
C LEU A 48 -4.02 -3.26 -7.19
N ARG A 49 -2.76 -3.73 -7.22
CA ARG A 49 -2.16 -4.33 -8.43
C ARG A 49 -2.93 -5.56 -8.93
N ARG A 50 -3.48 -6.38 -8.05
CA ARG A 50 -4.34 -7.51 -8.46
C ARG A 50 -5.66 -7.03 -9.06
N ALA A 51 -6.24 -5.97 -8.52
CA ALA A 51 -7.45 -5.36 -9.09
C ALA A 51 -7.18 -4.76 -10.48
N LEU A 52 -5.99 -4.20 -10.74
CA LEU A 52 -5.60 -3.71 -12.06
C LEU A 52 -5.62 -4.81 -13.14
N LEU A 53 -5.35 -6.08 -12.78
CA LEU A 53 -5.44 -7.20 -13.73
C LEU A 53 -6.87 -7.38 -14.27
N VAL A 54 -7.89 -7.08 -13.47
CA VAL A 54 -9.29 -7.10 -13.93
C VAL A 54 -9.50 -6.04 -15.00
N TYR A 55 -8.99 -4.83 -14.82
CA TYR A 55 -9.10 -3.76 -15.80
C TYR A 55 -8.32 -4.07 -17.07
N GLN A 56 -7.09 -4.58 -16.95
CA GLN A 56 -6.25 -4.96 -18.08
C GLN A 56 -6.94 -6.02 -18.95
N GLU A 57 -7.42 -7.10 -18.33
CA GLU A 57 -8.12 -8.18 -19.04
C GLU A 57 -9.44 -7.69 -19.64
N SER A 58 -10.20 -6.87 -18.90
CA SER A 58 -11.45 -6.32 -19.40
C SER A 58 -11.25 -5.42 -20.62
N ALA A 59 -10.19 -4.62 -20.67
CA ALA A 59 -9.90 -3.76 -21.81
C ALA A 59 -9.64 -4.58 -23.09
N VAL A 60 -8.95 -5.71 -22.97
CA VAL A 60 -8.72 -6.65 -24.10
C VAL A 60 -10.02 -7.29 -24.54
N ARG A 61 -10.79 -7.84 -23.59
CA ARG A 61 -12.06 -8.54 -23.88
C ARG A 61 -13.12 -7.61 -24.47
N LEU A 62 -13.23 -6.38 -23.98
CA LEU A 62 -14.16 -5.39 -24.53
C LEU A 62 -13.99 -5.20 -26.03
N ARG A 63 -12.76 -5.22 -26.54
CA ARG A 63 -12.48 -5.08 -27.98
C ARG A 63 -12.74 -6.36 -28.78
N GLN A 64 -12.56 -7.53 -28.16
CA GLN A 64 -12.75 -8.83 -28.81
C GLN A 64 -14.23 -9.22 -28.83
N ASP A 65 -14.88 -9.18 -27.69
CA ASP A 65 -16.28 -9.50 -27.46
C ASP A 65 -16.77 -8.77 -26.20
N ALA A 66 -17.38 -7.63 -26.40
CA ALA A 66 -17.89 -6.81 -25.29
C ALA A 66 -18.96 -7.51 -24.44
N ALA A 67 -19.68 -8.50 -25.02
CA ALA A 67 -20.67 -9.28 -24.28
C ALA A 67 -20.01 -10.22 -23.25
N SER A 68 -18.73 -10.55 -23.42
CA SER A 68 -17.96 -11.36 -22.47
C SER A 68 -17.50 -10.61 -21.24
N VAL A 69 -17.72 -9.29 -21.16
CA VAL A 69 -17.39 -8.45 -20.02
C VAL A 69 -18.67 -8.01 -19.31
N PRO A 70 -19.09 -8.70 -18.25
CA PRO A 70 -20.26 -8.30 -17.48
C PRO A 70 -20.02 -6.94 -16.78
N PRO A 71 -20.94 -5.97 -16.90
CA PRO A 71 -20.79 -4.65 -16.26
C PRO A 71 -20.58 -4.73 -14.74
N ASP A 72 -21.22 -5.68 -14.08
CA ASP A 72 -21.09 -5.86 -12.61
C ASP A 72 -19.68 -6.27 -12.16
N VAL A 73 -18.89 -6.90 -13.02
CA VAL A 73 -17.48 -7.21 -12.74
C VAL A 73 -16.65 -5.92 -12.69
N LEU A 74 -16.87 -5.04 -13.66
CA LEU A 74 -16.21 -3.71 -13.68
C LEU A 74 -16.70 -2.82 -12.55
N GLU A 75 -18.00 -2.85 -12.24
CA GLU A 75 -18.58 -2.12 -11.11
C GLU A 75 -17.95 -2.55 -9.79
N LYS A 76 -17.82 -3.87 -9.54
CA LYS A 76 -17.17 -4.40 -8.34
C LYS A 76 -15.70 -4.00 -8.25
N ALA A 77 -14.97 -4.04 -9.36
CA ALA A 77 -13.58 -3.60 -9.40
C ALA A 77 -13.47 -2.09 -9.15
N ALA A 78 -14.32 -1.27 -9.77
CA ALA A 78 -14.35 0.17 -9.54
C ALA A 78 -14.72 0.52 -8.08
N ASN A 79 -15.67 -0.20 -7.48
CA ASN A 79 -16.01 -0.02 -6.06
C ASN A 79 -14.86 -0.44 -5.12
N LEU A 80 -14.07 -1.45 -5.47
CA LEU A 80 -12.87 -1.79 -4.73
C LEU A 80 -11.85 -0.64 -4.79
N PHE A 81 -11.59 -0.06 -5.98
CA PHE A 81 -10.75 1.11 -6.10
C PHE A 81 -11.31 2.29 -5.31
N ARG A 82 -12.62 2.57 -5.39
CA ARG A 82 -13.28 3.64 -4.63
C ARG A 82 -13.06 3.50 -3.13
N VAL A 83 -13.47 2.36 -2.55
CA VAL A 83 -13.53 2.21 -1.09
C VAL A 83 -12.15 1.95 -0.50
N PHE A 84 -11.40 1.03 -1.10
CA PHE A 84 -10.10 0.62 -0.58
C PHE A 84 -8.96 1.50 -1.10
N GLY A 85 -8.89 1.75 -2.41
CA GLY A 85 -7.84 2.56 -3.01
C GLY A 85 -7.99 4.03 -2.63
N GLU A 86 -9.06 4.67 -3.08
CA GLU A 86 -9.20 6.12 -3.01
C GLU A 86 -9.60 6.64 -1.63
N ASP A 87 -10.62 6.04 -0.98
CA ASP A 87 -11.13 6.56 0.28
C ASP A 87 -10.27 6.16 1.48
N TYR A 88 -9.59 5.01 1.43
CA TYR A 88 -8.75 4.54 2.51
C TYR A 88 -7.26 4.76 2.22
N HIS A 89 -6.68 4.04 1.25
CA HIS A 89 -5.26 4.06 0.95
C HIS A 89 -4.75 5.46 0.56
N GLU A 90 -5.38 6.09 -0.45
CA GLU A 90 -4.96 7.43 -0.89
C GLU A 90 -5.34 8.50 0.14
N ARG A 91 -6.64 8.71 0.42
CA ARG A 91 -7.08 9.84 1.23
C ARG A 91 -6.67 9.74 2.69
N LYS A 92 -6.90 8.58 3.33
CA LYS A 92 -6.65 8.45 4.77
C LYS A 92 -5.20 8.20 5.12
N LEU A 93 -4.46 7.45 4.30
CA LEU A 93 -3.06 7.13 4.60
C LEU A 93 -2.11 8.08 3.89
N GLU A 94 -2.12 8.12 2.55
CA GLU A 94 -1.11 8.86 1.82
C GLU A 94 -1.30 10.38 1.93
N GLU A 95 -2.49 10.90 1.58
CA GLU A 95 -2.75 12.33 1.53
C GLU A 95 -2.73 12.99 2.93
N VAL A 96 -3.22 12.29 3.97
CA VAL A 96 -3.31 12.86 5.33
C VAL A 96 -2.04 12.65 6.13
N PHE A 97 -1.37 11.50 6.05
CA PHE A 97 -0.23 11.18 6.91
C PHE A 97 1.11 11.13 6.18
N ILE A 98 1.18 10.44 5.02
CA ILE A 98 2.46 10.16 4.36
C ILE A 98 2.94 11.40 3.61
N PHE A 99 2.14 11.97 2.72
CA PHE A 99 2.53 13.09 1.87
C PHE A 99 2.96 14.33 2.64
N PRO A 100 2.27 14.79 3.72
CA PRO A 100 2.74 15.91 4.51
C PRO A 100 4.10 15.69 5.15
N THR A 101 4.42 14.44 5.49
CA THR A 101 5.72 14.05 6.07
C THR A 101 6.80 14.02 5.00
N VAL A 102 6.52 13.37 3.86
CA VAL A 102 7.44 13.28 2.73
C VAL A 102 7.75 14.66 2.15
N LYS A 103 6.76 15.54 2.03
CA LYS A 103 6.93 16.90 1.49
C LYS A 103 7.87 17.78 2.34
N LYS A 104 8.01 17.48 3.64
CA LYS A 104 8.93 18.17 4.56
C LYS A 104 10.32 17.52 4.62
N SER A 105 10.47 16.34 4.08
CA SER A 105 11.73 15.59 4.14
C SER A 105 12.73 16.11 3.11
N PRO A 106 14.03 16.11 3.39
CA PRO A 106 15.03 16.43 2.39
C PRO A 106 15.10 15.31 1.34
N GLY A 107 15.32 15.68 0.08
CA GLY A 107 15.55 14.72 -1.01
C GLY A 107 14.51 14.78 -2.12
N ILE A 108 14.68 13.89 -3.09
CA ILE A 108 13.88 13.86 -4.33
C ILE A 108 12.43 13.42 -4.11
N ALA A 109 12.16 12.65 -3.06
CA ALA A 109 10.83 12.12 -2.76
C ALA A 109 9.77 13.24 -2.58
N ALA A 110 10.14 14.37 -1.99
CA ALA A 110 9.25 15.51 -1.81
C ALA A 110 8.69 16.04 -3.15
N GLY A 111 9.45 15.94 -4.24
CA GLY A 111 9.04 16.35 -5.58
C GLY A 111 7.97 15.46 -6.22
N TYR A 112 7.81 14.23 -5.77
CA TYR A 112 6.81 13.31 -6.30
C TYR A 112 5.41 13.52 -5.72
N VAL A 113 5.29 14.13 -4.55
CA VAL A 113 4.02 14.28 -3.83
C VAL A 113 2.95 14.97 -4.71
N ASP A 114 3.29 16.05 -5.41
CA ASP A 114 2.34 16.78 -6.23
C ASP A 114 1.89 15.93 -7.45
N VAL A 115 2.78 15.14 -8.03
CA VAL A 115 2.47 14.19 -9.12
C VAL A 115 1.55 13.08 -8.61
N LEU A 116 1.79 12.54 -7.42
CA LEU A 116 0.95 11.52 -6.82
C LEU A 116 -0.46 12.05 -6.55
N PHE A 117 -0.60 13.28 -6.05
CA PHE A 117 -1.91 13.94 -5.90
C PHE A 117 -2.67 14.10 -7.21
N GLU A 118 -1.98 14.46 -8.30
CA GLU A 118 -2.59 14.54 -9.63
C GLU A 118 -3.06 13.16 -10.10
N GLN A 119 -2.26 12.13 -9.86
CA GLN A 119 -2.63 10.75 -10.20
C GLN A 119 -3.84 10.27 -9.40
N HIS A 120 -3.93 10.56 -8.09
CA HIS A 120 -5.12 10.28 -7.28
C HIS A 120 -6.36 10.96 -7.84
N THR A 121 -6.25 12.25 -8.15
CA THR A 121 -7.36 13.02 -8.74
C THR A 121 -7.83 12.39 -10.04
N ARG A 122 -6.88 12.03 -10.90
CA ARG A 122 -7.19 11.38 -12.18
C ARG A 122 -7.77 9.98 -11.99
N GLY A 123 -7.28 9.23 -11.01
CA GLY A 123 -7.82 7.93 -10.63
C GLY A 123 -9.31 8.01 -10.29
N ARG A 124 -9.66 8.95 -9.42
CA ARG A 124 -11.04 9.20 -9.00
C ARG A 124 -11.98 9.56 -10.16
N GLU A 125 -11.53 10.40 -11.09
CA GLU A 125 -12.29 10.72 -12.30
C GLU A 125 -12.56 9.48 -13.16
N ILE A 126 -11.56 8.62 -13.30
CA ILE A 126 -11.69 7.37 -14.06
C ILE A 126 -12.65 6.41 -13.36
N THR A 127 -12.55 6.27 -12.06
CA THR A 127 -13.47 5.43 -11.28
C THR A 127 -14.91 5.92 -11.39
N ASP A 128 -15.15 7.24 -11.31
CA ASP A 128 -16.47 7.82 -11.55
C ASP A 128 -17.01 7.49 -12.95
N TYR A 129 -16.15 7.60 -13.97
CA TYR A 129 -16.53 7.25 -15.34
C TYR A 129 -16.89 5.76 -15.46
N VAL A 130 -16.07 4.85 -14.93
CA VAL A 130 -16.35 3.40 -14.98
C VAL A 130 -17.67 3.11 -14.27
N LEU A 131 -17.89 3.63 -13.07
CA LEU A 131 -19.14 3.45 -12.32
C LEU A 131 -20.35 3.99 -13.10
N SER A 132 -20.23 5.13 -13.78
CA SER A 132 -21.32 5.69 -14.57
C SER A 132 -21.73 4.81 -15.76
N ILE A 133 -20.79 4.09 -16.37
CA ILE A 133 -21.04 3.21 -17.52
C ILE A 133 -21.59 1.86 -17.08
N THR A 134 -21.22 1.38 -15.91
CA THR A 134 -21.58 0.04 -15.42
C THR A 134 -22.95 -0.06 -14.78
N THR A 135 -23.70 1.05 -14.70
CA THR A 135 -25.09 1.07 -14.19
C THR A 135 -26.09 0.35 -15.10
N ALA A 136 -25.74 0.12 -16.35
CA ALA A 136 -26.61 -0.57 -17.32
C ALA A 136 -26.27 -2.09 -17.38
N ASP A 137 -27.25 -2.89 -17.81
CA ASP A 137 -27.10 -4.35 -17.94
C ASP A 137 -26.03 -4.77 -18.97
N ARG A 138 -25.60 -3.85 -19.82
CA ARG A 138 -24.54 -4.07 -20.83
C ARG A 138 -23.84 -2.76 -21.19
N ILE A 139 -22.58 -2.89 -21.62
CA ILE A 139 -21.80 -1.76 -22.11
C ILE A 139 -22.32 -1.34 -23.49
N ALA A 140 -22.68 -0.08 -23.65
CA ALA A 140 -23.14 0.47 -24.91
C ALA A 140 -22.02 0.42 -25.97
N SER A 141 -22.37 0.11 -27.23
CA SER A 141 -21.39 -0.08 -28.31
C SER A 141 -20.49 1.12 -28.55
N ASN A 142 -21.01 2.34 -28.39
CA ASN A 142 -20.24 3.58 -28.51
C ASN A 142 -19.32 3.84 -27.31
N SER A 143 -19.49 3.12 -26.21
CA SER A 143 -18.67 3.25 -24.99
C SER A 143 -17.53 2.23 -24.91
N ILE A 144 -17.53 1.19 -25.77
CA ILE A 144 -16.57 0.08 -25.70
C ILE A 144 -15.12 0.58 -25.81
N GLU A 145 -14.78 1.25 -26.91
CA GLU A 145 -13.41 1.70 -27.13
C GLU A 145 -12.98 2.83 -26.17
N PRO A 146 -13.83 3.84 -25.88
CA PRO A 146 -13.52 4.80 -24.82
C PRO A 146 -13.25 4.15 -23.46
N LEU A 147 -14.07 3.18 -23.05
CA LEU A 147 -13.89 2.45 -21.80
C LEU A 147 -12.60 1.63 -21.79
N ALA A 148 -12.34 0.85 -22.86
CA ALA A 148 -11.12 0.06 -22.96
C ALA A 148 -9.86 0.93 -22.83
N LYS A 149 -9.80 2.08 -23.54
CA LYS A 149 -8.70 3.05 -23.42
C LYS A 149 -8.57 3.64 -22.03
N THR A 150 -9.70 3.92 -21.38
CA THR A 150 -9.72 4.48 -20.03
C THR A 150 -9.17 3.47 -19.01
N LEU A 151 -9.60 2.20 -19.09
CA LEU A 151 -9.06 1.13 -18.24
C LEU A 151 -7.55 0.94 -18.42
N GLU A 152 -7.07 0.93 -19.67
CA GLU A 152 -5.62 0.85 -19.95
C GLU A 152 -4.84 2.07 -19.42
N SER A 153 -5.43 3.26 -19.52
CA SER A 153 -4.81 4.48 -18.97
C SER A 153 -4.71 4.42 -17.45
N PHE A 154 -5.76 3.91 -16.79
CA PHE A 154 -5.76 3.69 -15.34
C PHE A 154 -4.68 2.69 -14.93
N VAL A 155 -4.59 1.54 -15.61
CA VAL A 155 -3.56 0.53 -15.34
C VAL A 155 -2.16 1.12 -15.42
N ARG A 156 -1.83 1.77 -16.53
CA ARG A 156 -0.51 2.39 -16.72
C ARG A 156 -0.19 3.45 -15.66
N MET A 157 -1.17 4.25 -15.28
CA MET A 157 -1.00 5.29 -14.27
C MET A 157 -0.68 4.70 -12.90
N TYR A 158 -1.46 3.69 -12.47
CA TYR A 158 -1.25 3.06 -11.16
C TYR A 158 -0.03 2.14 -11.09
N GLU A 159 0.37 1.50 -12.19
CA GLU A 159 1.66 0.79 -12.25
C GLU A 159 2.82 1.74 -12.02
N HIS A 160 2.73 2.96 -12.56
CA HIS A 160 3.75 3.98 -12.36
C HIS A 160 3.69 4.58 -10.94
N HIS A 161 2.49 4.87 -10.44
CA HIS A 161 2.22 5.34 -9.09
C HIS A 161 2.84 4.42 -8.03
N ALA A 162 2.57 3.12 -8.12
CA ALA A 162 3.06 2.12 -7.18
C ALA A 162 4.56 1.79 -7.33
N ALA A 163 5.27 2.44 -8.25
CA ALA A 163 6.71 2.28 -8.48
C ALA A 163 7.56 3.46 -7.95
N ILE A 164 6.90 4.56 -7.54
CA ILE A 164 7.52 5.74 -6.95
C ILE A 164 7.70 5.53 -5.44
#